data_03337c08d0246364486c49d307c5cc7f
#
_entry.id   03337c08d0246364486c49d307c5cc7f
#
_cell.length_a   1.000
_cell.length_b   1.000
_cell.length_c   1.000
_cell.angle_alpha   90.00
_cell.angle_beta   90.00
_cell.angle_gamma   90.00
#
_symmetry.space_group_name_H-M   'P 1'
#
loop_
_entity.id
_entity.type
_entity.pdbx_description
1 polymer ?
#
loop_
_entity_poly.entity_id
_entity_poly.type
_entity_poly.pdbx_seq_one_letter_code
_entity_poly.pdbx_strand_id
1 'polypeptide(L)'
;MRFLWLILMIAAGSANADTTKPVTLKPGKAHEKCMSLVPEQKIEYRFESSAKVNFNLHYHKGEQVYYPVKLDRTEGESGRYEAKAKETYCLMWENKTGADVALTYNARVVN
;
A
#
# COMPACT_ATOMS: atom_id res chain seq x y z
N MET A 1 9.13 -46.60 -11.38
CA MET A 1 9.06 -46.08 -11.32
C MET A 1 8.83 -45.05 -10.88
N ARG A 2 8.68 -44.54 -10.68
CA ARG A 2 8.53 -43.69 -10.45
C ARG A 2 8.42 -42.71 -9.89
N PHE A 3 8.24 -42.09 -9.62
CA PHE A 3 8.21 -41.21 -9.21
C PHE A 3 7.88 -40.27 -8.64
N LEU A 4 7.86 -39.75 -8.23
CA LEU A 4 7.61 -38.97 -7.81
C LEU A 4 7.62 -37.98 -7.44
N TRP A 5 7.45 -37.45 -7.23
CA TRP A 5 7.49 -36.57 -7.01
C TRP A 5 7.19 -35.64 -6.33
N LEU A 6 7.20 -35.23 -6.05
CA LEU A 6 6.96 -34.42 -5.50
C LEU A 6 7.09 -33.30 -5.26
N ILE A 7 6.82 -32.59 -5.21
CA ILE A 7 6.88 -31.57 -5.07
C ILE A 7 6.59 -30.71 -4.35
N LEU A 8 6.72 -30.21 -3.92
CA LEU A 8 6.54 -29.42 -3.19
C LEU A 8 6.47 -28.28 -3.06
N MET A 9 6.14 -27.66 -2.95
CA MET A 9 6.05 -26.64 -2.86
C MET A 9 5.96 -25.85 -2.03
N ILE A 10 6.15 -25.14 -1.74
CA ILE A 10 6.16 -24.47 -0.94
C ILE A 10 5.96 -23.34 -0.70
N ALA A 11 5.68 -22.92 -0.49
CA ALA A 11 5.19 -22.04 -0.24
C ALA A 11 5.59 -21.08 0.48
N ALA A 12 5.93 -20.62 0.60
CA ALA A 12 6.39 -19.85 1.14
C ALA A 12 5.88 -18.83 1.75
N GLY A 13 5.59 -18.68 2.27
CA GLY A 13 5.07 -17.93 2.99
C GLY A 13 5.29 -16.63 3.09
N SER A 14 5.17 -16.02 2.63
CA SER A 14 5.36 -14.85 2.72
C SER A 14 4.61 -14.16 3.51
N ALA A 15 4.76 -13.84 4.34
CA ALA A 15 4.09 -13.19 5.15
C ALA A 15 3.76 -11.89 4.84
N ASN A 16 3.31 -11.56 3.88
CA ASN A 16 2.97 -10.24 3.59
C ASN A 16 1.66 -9.89 4.03
N ALA A 17 1.48 -8.71 4.37
CA ALA A 17 0.21 -8.25 4.78
C ALA A 17 -0.60 -7.92 3.60
N ASP A 18 -1.16 -8.85 2.97
CA ASP A 18 -2.02 -8.57 1.86
C ASP A 18 -3.40 -8.26 2.34
N THR A 19 -4.01 -7.27 1.76
CA THR A 19 -5.40 -7.00 1.98
C THR A 19 -6.15 -7.82 0.96
N THR A 20 -6.65 -8.98 1.37
CA THR A 20 -7.38 -9.81 0.43
C THR A 20 -8.83 -9.42 0.38
N LYS A 21 -9.33 -8.70 1.39
CA LYS A 21 -10.70 -8.25 1.38
C LYS A 21 -10.71 -6.77 1.08
N PRO A 22 -11.60 -6.31 0.22
CA PRO A 22 -11.62 -4.90 -0.11
C PRO A 22 -11.96 -4.05 1.12
N VAL A 23 -11.34 -2.90 1.19
CA VAL A 23 -11.73 -1.86 2.14
C VAL A 23 -12.72 -0.99 1.41
N THR A 24 -13.88 -0.74 2.01
CA THR A 24 -14.87 0.12 1.40
C THR A 24 -14.60 1.56 1.81
N LEU A 25 -14.41 2.42 0.81
CA LEU A 25 -14.25 3.84 1.04
C LEU A 25 -15.55 4.52 0.71
N LYS A 26 -16.21 5.08 1.72
CA LYS A 26 -17.43 5.83 1.49
C LYS A 26 -17.08 7.17 0.84
N PRO A 27 -18.05 7.82 0.21
CA PRO A 27 -17.80 9.13 -0.40
C PRO A 27 -17.19 10.10 0.60
N GLY A 28 -16.12 10.75 0.18
CA GLY A 28 -15.44 11.74 1.01
C GLY A 28 -14.57 11.17 2.09
N LYS A 29 -14.42 9.84 2.16
CA LYS A 29 -13.64 9.23 3.23
C LYS A 29 -12.31 8.76 2.72
N ALA A 30 -11.40 8.49 3.64
CA ALA A 30 -10.04 8.06 3.33
C ALA A 30 -9.66 6.85 4.17
N HIS A 31 -8.68 6.13 3.68
CA HIS A 31 -8.09 5.01 4.40
C HIS A 31 -6.59 5.22 4.43
N GLU A 32 -5.97 4.96 5.58
CA GLU A 32 -4.54 5.12 5.72
C GLU A 32 -3.89 3.85 6.24
N LYS A 33 -2.70 3.59 5.76
CA LYS A 33 -1.85 2.51 6.28
C LYS A 33 -0.49 3.11 6.55
N CYS A 34 -0.08 3.13 7.83
CA CYS A 34 1.16 3.78 8.22
C CYS A 34 2.17 2.76 8.72
N MET A 35 3.45 3.03 8.43
CA MET A 35 4.55 2.16 8.80
C MET A 35 5.74 3.00 9.20
N SER A 36 6.43 2.58 10.26
CA SER A 36 7.64 3.28 10.71
C SER A 36 8.84 2.69 10.00
N LEU A 37 9.65 3.54 9.42
CA LEU A 37 10.84 3.10 8.70
C LEU A 37 12.06 3.86 9.21
N VAL A 38 13.22 3.22 9.09
CA VAL A 38 14.49 3.88 9.29
C VAL A 38 15.14 4.07 7.92
N PRO A 39 16.17 4.90 7.83
CA PRO A 39 16.79 5.15 6.52
C PRO A 39 17.16 3.88 5.81
N GLU A 40 16.95 3.88 4.50
CA GLU A 40 17.25 2.80 3.59
C GLU A 40 16.22 1.67 3.57
N GLN A 41 15.33 1.61 4.52
CA GLN A 41 14.20 0.69 4.39
C GLN A 41 13.26 1.23 3.33
N LYS A 42 12.52 0.33 2.71
CA LYS A 42 11.62 0.72 1.62
C LYS A 42 10.23 0.21 1.90
N ILE A 43 9.25 0.92 1.36
CA ILE A 43 7.88 0.43 1.33
C ILE A 43 7.62 -0.01 -0.09
N GLU A 44 7.20 -1.26 -0.25
CA GLU A 44 6.70 -1.72 -1.54
C GLU A 44 5.19 -1.76 -1.42
N TYR A 45 4.50 -1.15 -2.39
CA TYR A 45 3.05 -1.08 -2.32
C TYR A 45 2.44 -1.34 -3.68
N ARG A 46 1.19 -1.78 -3.62
CA ARG A 46 0.41 -2.05 -4.81
C ARG A 46 -1.04 -1.92 -4.40
N PHE A 47 -1.86 -1.34 -5.23
CA PHE A 47 -3.28 -1.24 -4.94
C PHE A 47 -4.10 -1.21 -6.20
N GLU A 48 -5.38 -1.52 -6.03
CA GLU A 48 -6.39 -1.42 -7.06
C GLU A 48 -7.66 -0.92 -6.41
N SER A 49 -8.40 -0.10 -7.14
CA SER A 49 -9.67 0.39 -6.64
C SER A 49 -10.72 0.27 -7.74
N SER A 50 -11.98 0.17 -7.31
CA SER A 50 -13.07 0.00 -8.26
C SER A 50 -13.39 1.28 -9.01
N ALA A 51 -12.87 2.41 -8.57
CA ALA A 51 -13.03 3.68 -9.25
C ALA A 51 -11.82 4.53 -8.91
N LYS A 52 -11.68 5.67 -9.58
CA LYS A 52 -10.50 6.50 -9.37
C LYS A 52 -10.51 7.10 -7.98
N VAL A 53 -9.36 7.05 -7.33
CA VAL A 53 -9.15 7.62 -6.00
C VAL A 53 -7.91 8.49 -6.04
N ASN A 54 -7.75 9.33 -5.03
CA ASN A 54 -6.51 10.07 -4.86
C ASN A 54 -5.64 9.26 -3.93
N PHE A 55 -4.39 9.10 -4.28
CA PHE A 55 -3.43 8.31 -3.52
C PHE A 55 -2.22 9.16 -3.18
N ASN A 56 -1.68 8.98 -1.98
CA ASN A 56 -0.41 9.60 -1.66
C ASN A 56 0.34 8.79 -0.63
N LEU A 57 1.64 9.05 -0.57
CA LEU A 57 2.49 8.55 0.49
C LEU A 57 3.02 9.82 1.15
N HIS A 58 2.83 9.94 2.45
CA HIS A 58 3.23 11.16 3.14
C HIS A 58 3.82 10.86 4.51
N TYR A 59 4.50 11.86 5.06
CA TYR A 59 4.94 11.79 6.43
C TYR A 59 4.87 13.20 7.02
N HIS A 60 4.77 13.26 8.34
CA HIS A 60 4.69 14.51 9.06
C HIS A 60 6.03 14.79 9.73
N LYS A 61 6.48 16.03 9.67
CA LYS A 61 7.68 16.44 10.35
C LYS A 61 7.37 17.78 10.98
N GLY A 62 7.19 17.79 12.31
CA GLY A 62 6.70 18.98 12.97
C GLY A 62 5.32 19.28 12.48
N GLU A 63 5.10 20.50 12.05
CA GLU A 63 3.80 20.89 11.52
C GLU A 63 3.74 20.79 10.00
N GLN A 64 4.79 20.26 9.39
CA GLN A 64 4.83 20.13 7.94
C GLN A 64 4.43 18.73 7.52
N VAL A 65 3.82 18.61 6.35
CA VAL A 65 3.48 17.34 5.75
C VAL A 65 4.19 17.29 4.42
N TYR A 66 4.88 16.20 4.18
CA TYR A 66 5.62 16.00 2.94
C TYR A 66 5.01 14.84 2.17
N TYR A 67 4.89 14.99 0.85
CA TYR A 67 4.23 14.02 -0.01
C TYR A 67 5.21 13.52 -1.06
N PRO A 68 6.05 12.54 -0.72
CA PRO A 68 6.99 12.00 -1.72
C PRO A 68 6.29 11.40 -2.93
N VAL A 69 5.09 10.88 -2.75
CA VAL A 69 4.30 10.33 -3.85
C VAL A 69 2.91 10.92 -3.75
N LYS A 70 2.40 11.41 -4.87
CA LYS A 70 1.06 11.97 -4.88
C LYS A 70 0.47 11.74 -6.27
N LEU A 71 -0.57 10.93 -6.33
CA LEU A 71 -1.22 10.57 -7.59
C LEU A 71 -2.71 10.83 -7.43
N ASP A 72 -3.23 11.74 -8.24
CA ASP A 72 -4.65 12.03 -8.19
C ASP A 72 -5.37 11.24 -9.26
N ARG A 73 -6.56 10.74 -8.91
CA ARG A 73 -7.47 10.12 -9.86
C ARG A 73 -6.87 8.87 -10.49
N THR A 74 -6.48 7.90 -9.68
CA THR A 74 -5.88 6.68 -10.17
C THR A 74 -6.68 5.47 -9.69
N GLU A 75 -6.74 4.43 -10.53
CA GLU A 75 -7.44 3.20 -10.17
C GLU A 75 -6.47 2.12 -9.70
N GLY A 76 -5.19 2.37 -9.76
CA GLY A 76 -4.23 1.40 -9.31
C GLY A 76 -2.82 1.86 -9.57
N GLU A 77 -1.89 1.31 -8.79
CA GLU A 77 -0.50 1.67 -8.93
C GLU A 77 0.35 0.69 -8.15
N SER A 78 1.58 0.51 -8.58
CA SER A 78 2.59 -0.24 -7.84
C SER A 78 3.81 0.65 -7.72
N GLY A 79 4.46 0.60 -6.58
CA GLY A 79 5.63 1.44 -6.40
C GLY A 79 6.47 1.00 -5.23
N ARG A 80 7.59 1.69 -5.09
CA ARG A 80 8.53 1.44 -4.02
C ARG A 80 9.11 2.79 -3.62
N TYR A 81 9.13 3.04 -2.33
CA TYR A 81 9.69 4.29 -1.82
C TYR A 81 10.73 3.98 -0.76
N GLU A 82 11.91 4.54 -0.89
CA GLU A 82 12.98 4.34 0.08
C GLU A 82 13.00 5.47 1.08
N ALA A 83 12.96 5.14 2.37
CA ALA A 83 12.98 6.14 3.42
C ALA A 83 14.34 6.81 3.48
N LYS A 84 14.35 8.14 3.57
CA LYS A 84 15.58 8.89 3.74
C LYS A 84 15.81 9.28 5.17
N ALA A 85 14.81 9.17 6.01
CA ALA A 85 14.89 9.56 7.40
C ALA A 85 14.00 8.65 8.21
N LYS A 86 14.25 8.60 9.53
CA LYS A 86 13.43 7.80 10.41
C LYS A 86 12.12 8.56 10.64
N GLU A 87 11.05 8.07 10.06
CA GLU A 87 9.74 8.70 10.15
C GLU A 87 8.67 7.64 10.08
N THR A 88 7.44 8.03 10.38
CA THR A 88 6.28 7.19 10.11
C THR A 88 5.72 7.64 8.76
N TYR A 89 5.70 6.71 7.83
CA TYR A 89 5.25 6.99 6.47
C TYR A 89 3.88 6.36 6.28
N CYS A 90 2.97 7.12 5.70
CA CYS A 90 1.58 6.69 5.55
C CYS A 90 1.18 6.65 4.10
N LEU A 91 0.56 5.55 3.70
CA LEU A 91 -0.12 5.47 2.41
C LEU A 91 -1.57 5.88 2.66
N MET A 92 -2.10 6.71 1.80
CA MET A 92 -3.46 7.21 1.99
C MET A 92 -4.21 7.19 0.68
N TRP A 93 -5.44 6.71 0.74
CA TRP A 93 -6.35 6.69 -0.41
C TRP A 93 -7.60 7.46 -0.04
N GLU A 94 -8.01 8.39 -0.90
CA GLU A 94 -9.18 9.21 -0.65
C GLU A 94 -10.21 9.01 -1.73
N ASN A 95 -11.45 8.78 -1.33
CA ASN A 95 -12.55 8.64 -2.27
C ASN A 95 -13.20 10.01 -2.47
N LYS A 96 -12.93 10.61 -3.62
CA LYS A 96 -13.50 11.91 -3.96
C LYS A 96 -14.73 11.76 -4.85
N THR A 97 -15.23 10.54 -5.02
CA THR A 97 -16.43 10.33 -5.85
C THR A 97 -17.67 10.38 -4.97
N GLY A 98 -18.81 10.29 -5.62
CA GLY A 98 -20.06 10.31 -4.88
C GLY A 98 -20.62 8.93 -4.57
N ALA A 99 -19.83 7.88 -4.73
CA ALA A 99 -20.28 6.52 -4.49
C ALA A 99 -19.21 5.76 -3.72
N ASP A 100 -19.58 4.60 -3.18
CA ASP A 100 -18.61 3.77 -2.48
C ASP A 100 -17.57 3.25 -3.46
N VAL A 101 -16.34 3.10 -2.99
CA VAL A 101 -15.24 2.56 -3.79
C VAL A 101 -14.64 1.40 -3.03
N ALA A 102 -14.37 0.30 -3.72
CA ALA A 102 -13.72 -0.85 -3.11
C ALA A 102 -12.22 -0.75 -3.39
N LEU A 103 -11.43 -0.85 -2.35
CA LEU A 103 -9.97 -0.74 -2.42
C LEU A 103 -9.32 -2.01 -1.90
N THR A 104 -8.41 -2.58 -2.68
CA THR A 104 -7.54 -3.65 -2.18
C THR A 104 -6.11 -3.18 -2.32
N TYR A 105 -5.28 -3.54 -1.36
CA TYR A 105 -3.89 -3.11 -1.43
C TYR A 105 -2.99 -4.09 -0.67
N ASN A 106 -1.72 -4.00 -1.00
CA ASN A 106 -0.67 -4.71 -0.30
C ASN A 106 0.44 -3.71 -0.04
N ALA A 107 0.96 -3.72 1.18
CA ALA A 107 2.04 -2.82 1.54
C ALA A 107 2.94 -3.53 2.53
N ARG A 108 4.24 -3.46 2.29
CA ARG A 108 5.18 -4.12 3.18
C ARG A 108 6.49 -3.36 3.21
N VAL A 109 7.21 -3.53 4.32
CA VAL A 109 8.52 -2.94 4.49
C VAL A 109 9.57 -3.95 4.04
N VAL A 110 10.52 -3.50 3.24
CA VAL A 110 11.64 -4.35 2.83
C VAL A 110 12.93 -3.61 3.14
N ASN A 111 13.99 -4.39 3.39
CA ASN A 111 15.29 -3.79 3.70
C ASN A 111 16.15 -3.64 2.49
#